data_f64f1433b63ac24908d7dd56e1111f32
#
_entry.id   f64f1433b63ac24908d7dd56e1111f32
#
_cell.length_a   1.000
_cell.length_b   1.000
_cell.length_c   1.000
_cell.angle_alpha   90.00
_cell.angle_beta   90.00
_cell.angle_gamma   90.00
#
_symmetry.space_group_name_H-M   'P 1'
#
loop_
_entity.id
_entity.type
_entity.pdbx_description
1 polymer ?
#
loop_
_entity_poly.entity_id
_entity_poly.type
_entity_poly.pdbx_seq_one_letter_code
_entity_poly.pdbx_strand_id
1 'polypeptide(L)'
;MKKDKSRNILLPTILRIAGERLNIRYSRATPPALPKLSTLLRRTNDRGGRLASRYWQTSSKGHYRLDWLDAGVFDLDAKRGKVTCVLNPDVSPGAVEEVLRGPVCAFFLLERGFEPLHASAVALDGRCVAFAGAPGAGKSSLVAWLSRNGAKFLCDDILPLRQNCGIVWGHPGLPQLRLEPPAARKLGWRGREEAGSSSSQLREKSKFPVTPHGEPKRVARIYLLERIPSRKGRQRSNKSRGGNIQDRRVQIQRLGPRQAFRALLKSTRNDSLDTPARLRRQMNLFAHIARTVPVCRLRYPHDYGALPAVLEAIQQDLKLC
;
A
#
# COMPACT_ATOMS: atom_id res chain seq x y z
N MET A 1 16.00 12.65 -38.64
CA MET A 1 14.63 12.21 -38.28
C MET A 1 14.73 11.16 -37.18
N LYS A 2 14.64 11.56 -35.91
CA LYS A 2 14.53 10.62 -34.77
C LYS A 2 13.06 10.22 -34.65
N LYS A 3 12.75 8.96 -34.91
CA LYS A 3 11.42 8.39 -34.72
C LYS A 3 11.08 8.50 -33.20
N ASP A 4 10.14 9.36 -32.88
CA ASP A 4 9.49 9.49 -31.61
C ASP A 4 8.74 8.18 -31.30
N LYS A 5 9.32 7.34 -30.45
CA LYS A 5 8.68 6.15 -29.91
C LYS A 5 7.93 6.52 -28.62
N SER A 6 7.04 7.50 -28.70
CA SER A 6 6.05 7.71 -27.65
C SER A 6 5.06 6.53 -27.69
N ARG A 7 5.37 5.47 -26.91
CA ARG A 7 4.40 4.42 -26.62
C ARG A 7 3.23 5.10 -25.92
N ASN A 8 2.07 5.10 -26.54
CA ASN A 8 0.78 5.49 -25.95
C ASN A 8 0.50 4.61 -24.73
N ILE A 9 1.05 4.97 -23.58
CA ILE A 9 0.65 4.38 -22.30
C ILE A 9 -0.66 5.09 -21.93
N LEU A 10 -1.77 4.38 -22.09
CA LEU A 10 -3.09 4.88 -21.70
C LEU A 10 -3.13 5.02 -20.16
N LEU A 11 -3.16 6.27 -19.70
CA LEU A 11 -3.40 6.55 -18.28
C LEU A 11 -4.83 6.11 -17.89
N PRO A 12 -5.03 5.62 -16.66
CA PRO A 12 -6.34 5.15 -16.23
C PRO A 12 -7.34 6.30 -16.16
N THR A 13 -8.54 6.10 -16.67
CA THR A 13 -9.66 7.05 -16.54
C THR A 13 -10.60 6.71 -15.39
N ILE A 14 -10.45 5.53 -14.83
CA ILE A 14 -11.24 5.04 -13.69
C ILE A 14 -10.34 4.21 -12.78
N LEU A 15 -10.43 4.45 -11.48
CA LEU A 15 -9.93 3.54 -10.46
C LEU A 15 -11.09 3.00 -9.62
N ARG A 16 -10.99 1.71 -9.26
CA ARG A 16 -11.93 1.05 -8.35
C ARG A 16 -11.16 0.56 -7.14
N ILE A 17 -11.61 0.94 -5.95
CA ILE A 17 -10.99 0.54 -4.69
C ILE A 17 -12.05 0.49 -3.59
N ALA A 18 -12.07 -0.57 -2.79
CA ALA A 18 -13.04 -0.78 -1.71
C ALA A 18 -14.51 -0.73 -2.17
N GLY A 19 -14.82 -1.12 -3.42
CA GLY A 19 -16.15 -0.98 -4.01
C GLY A 19 -16.47 0.43 -4.52
N GLU A 20 -15.66 1.41 -4.20
CA GLU A 20 -15.82 2.81 -4.61
C GLU A 20 -15.21 3.05 -6.00
N ARG A 21 -15.78 4.02 -6.72
CA ARG A 21 -15.32 4.42 -8.04
C ARG A 21 -14.74 5.84 -8.01
N LEU A 22 -13.54 6.00 -8.50
CA LEU A 22 -12.88 7.29 -8.74
C LEU A 22 -12.74 7.51 -10.24
N ASN A 23 -13.43 8.52 -10.77
CA ASN A 23 -13.35 8.92 -12.17
C ASN A 23 -12.23 9.94 -12.34
N ILE A 24 -11.38 9.73 -13.35
CA ILE A 24 -10.19 10.54 -13.59
C ILE A 24 -10.36 11.28 -14.91
N ARG A 25 -10.17 12.58 -14.88
CA ARG A 25 -10.17 13.46 -16.05
C ARG A 25 -8.81 14.12 -16.18
N TYR A 26 -8.22 14.07 -17.35
CA TYR A 26 -6.99 14.79 -17.68
C TYR A 26 -7.33 16.09 -18.38
N SER A 27 -6.67 17.18 -18.01
CA SER A 27 -6.82 18.50 -18.58
C SER A 27 -5.47 19.03 -19.05
N ARG A 28 -5.45 19.72 -20.16
CA ARG A 28 -4.30 20.49 -20.67
C ARG A 28 -4.37 21.96 -20.28
N ALA A 29 -5.46 22.38 -19.67
CA ALA A 29 -5.62 23.75 -19.21
C ALA A 29 -4.69 24.03 -18.00
N THR A 30 -4.27 25.27 -17.83
CA THR A 30 -3.57 25.69 -16.62
C THR A 30 -4.43 25.39 -15.38
N PRO A 31 -3.85 24.88 -14.29
CA PRO A 31 -4.61 24.64 -13.08
C PRO A 31 -5.29 25.93 -12.63
N PRO A 32 -6.58 25.92 -12.23
CA PRO A 32 -7.23 27.09 -11.71
C PRO A 32 -6.49 27.58 -10.45
N ALA A 33 -6.54 28.87 -10.17
CA ALA A 33 -5.98 29.42 -8.94
C ALA A 33 -6.58 28.72 -7.72
N LEU A 34 -5.77 28.59 -6.65
CA LEU A 34 -6.28 28.11 -5.36
C LEU A 34 -7.36 29.07 -4.85
N PRO A 35 -8.52 28.58 -4.39
CA PRO A 35 -9.52 29.42 -3.73
C PRO A 35 -8.91 30.16 -2.54
N LYS A 36 -9.30 31.42 -2.33
CA LYS A 36 -8.74 32.30 -1.27
C LYS A 36 -8.79 31.69 0.14
N LEU A 37 -9.80 30.89 0.43
CA LEU A 37 -9.99 30.23 1.74
C LEU A 37 -9.44 28.79 1.80
N SER A 38 -8.44 28.45 0.97
CA SER A 38 -7.83 27.14 1.01
C SER A 38 -6.86 27.02 2.19
N THR A 39 -6.94 25.89 2.90
CA THR A 39 -6.05 25.59 4.04
C THR A 39 -4.97 24.62 3.60
N LEU A 40 -3.72 24.97 3.80
CA LEU A 40 -2.59 24.06 3.59
C LEU A 40 -2.59 23.02 4.71
N LEU A 41 -2.79 21.75 4.33
CA LEU A 41 -2.79 20.62 5.26
C LEU A 41 -1.37 20.11 5.53
N ARG A 42 -0.54 20.01 4.47
CA ARG A 42 0.80 19.44 4.57
C ARG A 42 1.71 19.86 3.41
N ARG A 43 3.02 19.86 3.71
CA ARG A 43 4.11 19.86 2.73
C ARG A 43 4.95 18.62 2.95
N THR A 44 5.47 18.02 1.88
CA THR A 44 6.47 16.96 1.97
C THR A 44 7.69 17.35 1.17
N ASN A 45 8.85 16.91 1.62
CA ASN A 45 10.11 17.08 0.91
C ASN A 45 10.61 15.74 0.38
N ASP A 46 11.39 15.79 -0.68
CA ASP A 46 12.14 14.63 -1.18
C ASP A 46 13.33 14.31 -0.25
N ARG A 47 14.11 13.28 -0.59
CA ARG A 47 15.29 12.90 0.18
C ARG A 47 16.41 13.94 0.19
N GLY A 48 16.41 14.86 -0.77
CA GLY A 48 17.34 15.97 -0.89
C GLY A 48 16.86 17.23 -0.16
N GLY A 49 15.73 17.17 0.56
CA GLY A 49 15.15 18.31 1.28
C GLY A 49 14.38 19.29 0.39
N ARG A 50 14.23 19.05 -0.92
CA ARG A 50 13.46 19.90 -1.82
C ARG A 50 11.98 19.63 -1.65
N LEU A 51 11.15 20.65 -1.77
CA LEU A 51 9.70 20.50 -1.74
C LEU A 51 9.24 19.55 -2.83
N ALA A 52 8.54 18.47 -2.46
CA ALA A 52 8.05 17.44 -3.38
C ALA A 52 6.54 17.56 -3.61
N SER A 53 5.77 17.83 -2.56
CA SER A 53 4.32 17.96 -2.68
C SER A 53 3.69 18.91 -1.66
N ARG A 54 2.51 19.43 -2.00
CA ARG A 54 1.65 20.24 -1.12
C ARG A 54 0.23 19.68 -1.18
N TYR A 55 -0.43 19.68 -0.03
CA TYR A 55 -1.79 19.20 0.11
C TYR A 55 -2.66 20.31 0.68
N TRP A 56 -3.74 20.61 0.00
CA TRP A 56 -4.66 21.69 0.35
C TRP A 56 -6.05 21.14 0.55
N GLN A 57 -6.75 21.60 1.57
CA GLN A 57 -8.21 21.53 1.64
C GLN A 57 -8.74 22.85 1.08
N THR A 58 -9.60 22.78 0.06
CA THR A 58 -10.24 23.97 -0.48
C THR A 58 -11.42 24.39 0.41
N SER A 59 -12.02 25.55 0.14
CA SER A 59 -13.15 26.08 0.90
C SER A 59 -14.37 25.12 0.94
N SER A 60 -14.48 24.20 0.00
CA SER A 60 -15.56 23.22 -0.06
C SER A 60 -15.17 21.93 0.65
N LYS A 61 -15.98 21.48 1.62
CA LYS A 61 -15.76 20.22 2.34
C LYS A 61 -15.72 19.02 1.39
N GLY A 62 -14.64 18.24 1.47
CA GLY A 62 -14.43 17.06 0.62
C GLY A 62 -13.75 17.38 -0.71
N HIS A 63 -13.33 18.63 -0.91
CA HIS A 63 -12.52 19.04 -2.05
C HIS A 63 -11.09 19.30 -1.62
N TYR A 64 -10.14 18.66 -2.33
CA TYR A 64 -8.71 18.73 -2.03
C TYR A 64 -7.92 19.02 -3.29
N ARG A 65 -6.83 19.75 -3.15
CA ARG A 65 -5.80 19.87 -4.17
C ARG A 65 -4.52 19.21 -3.69
N LEU A 66 -4.02 18.30 -4.47
CA LEU A 66 -2.72 17.68 -4.31
C LEU A 66 -1.80 18.22 -5.41
N ASP A 67 -0.83 19.01 -5.00
CA ASP A 67 0.14 19.65 -5.86
C ASP A 67 1.44 18.83 -5.76
N TRP A 68 1.69 18.00 -6.76
CA TRP A 68 2.86 17.11 -6.82
C TRP A 68 3.84 17.66 -7.85
N LEU A 69 4.93 18.27 -7.37
CA LEU A 69 5.76 19.12 -8.20
C LEU A 69 6.38 18.42 -9.42
N ASP A 70 6.65 17.11 -9.31
CA ASP A 70 7.21 16.31 -10.41
C ASP A 70 6.13 15.66 -11.31
N ALA A 71 4.85 15.78 -10.97
CA ALA A 71 3.78 15.12 -11.73
C ALA A 71 2.69 16.06 -12.22
N GLY A 72 2.27 17.02 -11.39
CA GLY A 72 1.21 17.96 -11.72
C GLY A 72 0.27 18.23 -10.56
N VAL A 73 -0.88 18.79 -10.88
CA VAL A 73 -1.93 19.17 -9.93
C VAL A 73 -3.12 18.21 -10.05
N PHE A 74 -3.59 17.72 -8.91
CA PHE A 74 -4.70 16.77 -8.81
C PHE A 74 -5.80 17.39 -7.94
N ASP A 75 -6.87 17.87 -8.58
CA ASP A 75 -8.05 18.41 -7.90
C ASP A 75 -9.07 17.30 -7.65
N LEU A 76 -9.21 16.90 -6.40
CA LEU A 76 -10.07 15.80 -5.94
C LEU A 76 -11.39 16.32 -5.35
N ASP A 77 -12.52 15.96 -5.97
CA ASP A 77 -13.85 15.97 -5.35
C ASP A 77 -14.13 14.57 -4.80
N ALA A 78 -13.78 14.36 -3.56
CA ALA A 78 -13.91 13.05 -2.94
C ALA A 78 -15.37 12.60 -2.76
N LYS A 79 -16.30 13.53 -2.56
CA LYS A 79 -17.73 13.23 -2.44
C LYS A 79 -18.32 12.71 -3.75
N ARG A 80 -17.95 13.30 -4.88
CA ARG A 80 -18.42 12.85 -6.19
C ARG A 80 -17.56 11.74 -6.79
N GLY A 81 -16.44 11.39 -6.16
CA GLY A 81 -15.50 10.41 -6.72
C GLY A 81 -14.92 10.86 -8.06
N LYS A 82 -14.48 12.12 -8.13
CA LYS A 82 -13.87 12.70 -9.32
C LYS A 82 -12.52 13.32 -9.01
N VAL A 83 -11.55 13.12 -9.88
CA VAL A 83 -10.27 13.84 -9.84
C VAL A 83 -9.97 14.43 -11.21
N THR A 84 -9.59 15.70 -11.23
CA THR A 84 -9.09 16.38 -12.43
C THR A 84 -7.58 16.53 -12.30
N CYS A 85 -6.85 16.00 -13.27
CA CYS A 85 -5.39 16.03 -13.31
C CYS A 85 -4.90 17.01 -14.37
N VAL A 86 -4.13 18.00 -13.95
CA VAL A 86 -3.36 18.86 -14.83
C VAL A 86 -1.91 18.47 -14.71
N LEU A 87 -1.38 17.82 -15.73
CA LEU A 87 -0.06 17.21 -15.72
C LEU A 87 1.02 18.19 -16.12
N ASN A 88 2.20 18.04 -15.52
CA ASN A 88 3.38 18.77 -15.97
C ASN A 88 3.78 18.34 -17.39
N PRO A 89 4.42 19.21 -18.19
CA PRO A 89 5.08 18.81 -19.42
C PRO A 89 6.06 17.65 -19.17
N ASP A 90 6.12 16.71 -20.09
CA ASP A 90 7.08 15.59 -20.09
C ASP A 90 7.04 14.66 -18.87
N VAL A 91 5.97 14.74 -18.06
CA VAL A 91 5.79 13.81 -16.94
C VAL A 91 5.62 12.37 -17.42
N SER A 92 6.32 11.44 -16.80
CA SER A 92 6.16 10.02 -17.12
C SER A 92 4.79 9.49 -16.64
N PRO A 93 4.10 8.65 -17.44
CA PRO A 93 2.86 8.02 -17.04
C PRO A 93 2.97 7.26 -15.70
N GLY A 94 4.13 6.65 -15.44
CA GLY A 94 4.41 5.96 -14.18
C GLY A 94 4.36 6.88 -12.95
N ALA A 95 4.89 8.10 -13.05
CA ALA A 95 4.83 9.09 -11.98
C ALA A 95 3.37 9.52 -11.69
N VAL A 96 2.59 9.75 -12.75
CA VAL A 96 1.16 10.09 -12.61
C VAL A 96 0.39 8.97 -11.92
N GLU A 97 0.59 7.72 -12.35
CA GLU A 97 -0.05 6.56 -11.73
C GLU A 97 0.34 6.40 -10.27
N GLU A 98 1.59 6.66 -9.90
CA GLU A 98 2.04 6.58 -8.51
C GLU A 98 1.28 7.56 -7.62
N VAL A 99 1.08 8.79 -8.07
CA VAL A 99 0.29 9.80 -7.34
C VAL A 99 -1.18 9.40 -7.26
N LEU A 100 -1.77 8.95 -8.38
CA LEU A 100 -3.18 8.54 -8.42
C LEU A 100 -3.44 7.33 -7.50
N ARG A 101 -2.63 6.30 -7.59
CA ARG A 101 -2.80 5.03 -6.86
C ARG A 101 -2.32 5.10 -5.41
N GLY A 102 -1.48 6.06 -5.07
CA GLY A 102 -0.99 6.32 -3.72
C GLY A 102 -1.80 7.40 -3.01
N PRO A 103 -1.30 8.65 -2.97
CA PRO A 103 -1.90 9.71 -2.17
C PRO A 103 -3.33 10.06 -2.58
N VAL A 104 -3.66 10.14 -3.88
CA VAL A 104 -5.03 10.47 -4.32
C VAL A 104 -6.03 9.41 -3.84
N CYS A 105 -5.72 8.11 -4.03
CA CYS A 105 -6.55 7.03 -3.51
C CYS A 105 -6.65 7.04 -1.98
N ALA A 106 -5.57 7.34 -1.26
CA ALA A 106 -5.59 7.42 0.19
C ALA A 106 -6.53 8.53 0.69
N PHE A 107 -6.45 9.74 0.11
CA PHE A 107 -7.39 10.83 0.42
C PHE A 107 -8.83 10.46 0.10
N PHE A 108 -9.07 9.89 -1.07
CA PHE A 108 -10.40 9.44 -1.48
C PHE A 108 -11.00 8.44 -0.49
N LEU A 109 -10.22 7.44 -0.08
CA LEU A 109 -10.64 6.43 0.90
C LEU A 109 -10.97 7.04 2.26
N LEU A 110 -10.13 7.97 2.75
CA LEU A 110 -10.35 8.64 4.04
C LEU A 110 -11.66 9.41 4.06
N GLU A 111 -12.00 10.11 2.98
CA GLU A 111 -13.26 10.85 2.84
C GLU A 111 -14.46 9.92 2.69
N ARG A 112 -14.24 8.71 2.18
CA ARG A 112 -15.25 7.64 2.12
C ARG A 112 -15.38 6.85 3.42
N GLY A 113 -14.66 7.26 4.48
CA GLY A 113 -14.73 6.65 5.82
C GLY A 113 -13.95 5.33 5.95
N PHE A 114 -13.02 5.06 5.04
CA PHE A 114 -12.05 3.98 5.19
C PHE A 114 -10.78 4.50 5.87
N GLU A 115 -10.07 3.60 6.54
CA GLU A 115 -8.71 3.86 6.99
C GLU A 115 -7.72 3.05 6.12
N PRO A 116 -6.89 3.71 5.31
CA PRO A 116 -5.93 3.04 4.44
C PRO A 116 -4.71 2.58 5.25
N LEU A 117 -4.54 1.28 5.40
CA LEU A 117 -3.35 0.69 6.02
C LEU A 117 -2.31 0.37 4.93
N HIS A 118 -1.05 0.71 5.15
CA HIS A 118 0.05 0.29 4.28
C HIS A 118 0.35 -1.20 4.50
N ALA A 119 -0.45 -2.03 3.86
CA ALA A 119 -0.40 -3.47 3.95
C ALA A 119 -0.78 -4.11 2.61
N SER A 120 -0.31 -5.35 2.42
CA SER A 120 -0.81 -6.25 1.39
C SER A 120 -1.68 -7.32 2.06
N ALA A 121 -2.70 -7.84 1.38
CA ALA A 121 -3.62 -8.80 1.98
C ALA A 121 -4.12 -9.85 0.99
N VAL A 122 -4.46 -11.01 1.53
CA VAL A 122 -5.19 -12.08 0.85
C VAL A 122 -6.44 -12.47 1.61
N ALA A 123 -7.40 -13.07 0.93
CA ALA A 123 -8.45 -13.82 1.57
C ALA A 123 -8.04 -15.30 1.62
N LEU A 124 -7.91 -15.84 2.83
CA LEU A 124 -7.59 -17.22 3.12
C LEU A 124 -8.71 -17.80 3.99
N ASP A 125 -9.30 -18.93 3.58
CA ASP A 125 -10.45 -19.54 4.24
C ASP A 125 -11.59 -18.56 4.53
N GLY A 126 -11.91 -17.69 3.53
CA GLY A 126 -12.97 -16.70 3.62
C GLY A 126 -12.67 -15.49 4.52
N ARG A 127 -11.47 -15.39 5.11
CA ARG A 127 -11.06 -14.34 6.05
C ARG A 127 -9.92 -13.49 5.49
N CYS A 128 -9.88 -12.21 5.84
CA CYS A 128 -8.77 -11.33 5.46
C CYS A 128 -7.56 -11.58 6.36
N VAL A 129 -6.43 -11.87 5.74
CA VAL A 129 -5.11 -11.96 6.35
C VAL A 129 -4.23 -10.87 5.78
N ALA A 130 -3.83 -9.94 6.62
CA ALA A 130 -3.07 -8.76 6.23
C ALA A 130 -1.59 -8.86 6.62
N PHE A 131 -0.72 -8.33 5.79
CA PHE A 131 0.73 -8.28 5.99
C PHE A 131 1.20 -6.84 5.96
N ALA A 132 1.67 -6.33 7.09
CA ALA A 132 2.26 -5.01 7.25
C ALA A 132 3.76 -5.13 7.53
N GLY A 133 4.48 -4.02 7.55
CA GLY A 133 5.92 -3.98 7.82
C GLY A 133 6.66 -2.97 6.96
N ALA A 134 7.94 -2.78 7.21
CA ALA A 134 8.78 -1.81 6.52
C ALA A 134 8.82 -2.01 4.99
N PRO A 135 9.14 -0.98 4.20
CA PRO A 135 9.46 -1.14 2.80
C PRO A 135 10.52 -2.24 2.62
N GLY A 136 10.34 -3.12 1.64
CA GLY A 136 11.25 -4.24 1.43
C GLY A 136 11.03 -5.45 2.36
N ALA A 137 10.12 -5.43 3.34
CA ALA A 137 9.83 -6.57 4.22
C ALA A 137 9.23 -7.81 3.51
N GLY A 138 8.83 -7.70 2.23
CA GLY A 138 8.33 -8.81 1.43
C GLY A 138 6.83 -8.97 1.38
N LYS A 139 6.08 -7.98 1.81
CA LYS A 139 4.59 -7.98 1.77
C LYS A 139 4.04 -8.42 0.41
N SER A 140 4.39 -7.70 -0.65
CA SER A 140 3.93 -7.98 -2.02
C SER A 140 4.39 -9.37 -2.50
N SER A 141 5.64 -9.78 -2.20
CA SER A 141 6.16 -11.10 -2.59
C SER A 141 5.42 -12.24 -1.88
N LEU A 142 5.09 -12.06 -0.60
CA LEU A 142 4.34 -13.07 0.16
C LEU A 142 2.90 -13.18 -0.38
N VAL A 143 2.21 -12.06 -0.60
CA VAL A 143 0.86 -12.06 -1.19
C VAL A 143 0.86 -12.64 -2.59
N ALA A 144 1.86 -12.32 -3.42
CA ALA A 144 2.02 -12.89 -4.76
C ALA A 144 2.12 -14.42 -4.72
N TRP A 145 2.93 -14.95 -3.80
CA TRP A 145 3.11 -16.38 -3.65
C TRP A 145 1.85 -17.04 -3.09
N LEU A 146 1.24 -16.50 -2.03
CA LEU A 146 0.00 -17.02 -1.44
C LEU A 146 -1.14 -17.05 -2.46
N SER A 147 -1.25 -16.01 -3.31
CA SER A 147 -2.30 -15.96 -4.36
C SER A 147 -2.15 -17.04 -5.42
N ARG A 148 -0.93 -17.53 -5.65
CA ARG A 148 -0.69 -18.68 -6.54
C ARG A 148 -0.86 -20.04 -5.84
N ASN A 149 -0.95 -20.03 -4.50
CA ASN A 149 -1.05 -21.24 -3.68
C ASN A 149 -2.39 -21.30 -2.93
N GLY A 150 -3.49 -20.90 -3.59
CA GLY A 150 -4.86 -21.11 -3.12
C GLY A 150 -5.52 -19.95 -2.38
N ALA A 151 -4.76 -18.93 -1.92
CA ALA A 151 -5.36 -17.75 -1.34
C ALA A 151 -5.89 -16.81 -2.44
N LYS A 152 -6.97 -16.06 -2.17
CA LYS A 152 -7.49 -15.07 -3.12
C LYS A 152 -6.85 -13.71 -2.84
N PHE A 153 -6.30 -13.07 -3.87
CA PHE A 153 -5.73 -11.71 -3.76
C PHE A 153 -6.79 -10.72 -3.28
N LEU A 154 -6.48 -9.91 -2.29
CA LEU A 154 -7.36 -8.84 -1.79
C LEU A 154 -6.80 -7.45 -2.12
N CYS A 155 -5.55 -7.18 -1.78
CA CYS A 155 -4.88 -5.93 -2.11
C CYS A 155 -3.35 -6.03 -2.06
N ASP A 156 -2.69 -5.06 -2.70
CA ASP A 156 -1.27 -4.77 -2.48
C ASP A 156 -1.09 -3.26 -2.24
N ASP A 157 -0.19 -2.89 -1.31
CA ASP A 157 0.20 -1.53 -0.92
C ASP A 157 -0.83 -0.76 -0.07
N ILE A 158 -2.12 -0.80 -0.39
CA ILE A 158 -3.19 -0.15 0.38
C ILE A 158 -4.29 -1.15 0.70
N LEU A 159 -4.45 -1.46 1.99
CA LEU A 159 -5.58 -2.21 2.52
C LEU A 159 -6.61 -1.22 3.11
N PRO A 160 -7.76 -1.02 2.45
CA PRO A 160 -8.82 -0.19 3.01
C PRO A 160 -9.50 -0.93 4.17
N LEU A 161 -9.44 -0.37 5.37
CA LEU A 161 -10.10 -0.90 6.55
C LEU A 161 -11.36 -0.11 6.89
N ARG A 162 -12.41 -0.80 7.32
CA ARG A 162 -13.63 -0.19 7.89
C ARG A 162 -14.14 -1.06 9.02
N GLN A 163 -14.57 -0.41 10.10
CA GLN A 163 -15.32 -1.09 11.18
C GLN A 163 -16.82 -0.95 10.94
N ASN A 164 -17.53 -2.06 11.06
CA ASN A 164 -19.00 -2.08 11.06
C ASN A 164 -19.48 -3.10 12.11
N CYS A 165 -20.43 -2.70 12.97
CA CYS A 165 -20.99 -3.53 14.04
C CYS A 165 -19.91 -4.26 14.87
N GLY A 166 -18.84 -3.56 15.27
CA GLY A 166 -17.74 -4.14 16.05
C GLY A 166 -16.78 -5.03 15.27
N ILE A 167 -17.06 -5.34 14.02
CA ILE A 167 -16.22 -6.18 13.15
C ILE A 167 -15.36 -5.28 12.25
N VAL A 168 -14.07 -5.63 12.12
CA VAL A 168 -13.16 -4.97 11.21
C VAL A 168 -13.14 -5.71 9.87
N TRP A 169 -13.41 -4.97 8.81
CA TRP A 169 -13.43 -5.47 7.44
C TRP A 169 -12.26 -4.94 6.65
N GLY A 170 -11.54 -5.85 5.97
CA GLY A 170 -10.58 -5.52 4.93
C GLY A 170 -11.27 -5.55 3.57
N HIS A 171 -11.17 -4.45 2.85
CA HIS A 171 -11.83 -4.27 1.55
C HIS A 171 -10.86 -4.52 0.40
N PRO A 172 -11.37 -4.91 -0.80
CA PRO A 172 -10.55 -5.04 -2.00
C PRO A 172 -9.80 -3.76 -2.32
N GLY A 173 -8.50 -3.90 -2.57
CA GLY A 173 -7.64 -2.80 -3.02
C GLY A 173 -7.68 -2.59 -4.53
N LEU A 174 -6.65 -1.91 -5.05
CA LEU A 174 -6.47 -1.74 -6.49
C LEU A 174 -6.15 -3.08 -7.17
N PRO A 175 -6.61 -3.31 -8.42
CA PRO A 175 -6.40 -4.57 -9.16
C PRO A 175 -4.97 -4.68 -9.71
N GLN A 176 -3.99 -4.56 -8.84
CA GLN A 176 -2.58 -4.51 -9.23
C GLN A 176 -1.69 -5.06 -8.13
N LEU A 177 -0.74 -5.90 -8.52
CA LEU A 177 0.34 -6.38 -7.69
C LEU A 177 1.66 -5.76 -8.18
N ARG A 178 2.51 -5.31 -7.25
CA ARG A 178 3.78 -4.64 -7.56
C ARG A 178 4.96 -5.46 -7.03
N LEU A 179 5.75 -6.05 -7.92
CA LEU A 179 6.90 -6.87 -7.58
C LEU A 179 8.19 -6.29 -8.14
N GLU A 180 9.28 -6.43 -7.41
CA GLU A 180 10.61 -6.22 -7.98
C GLU A 180 10.88 -7.29 -9.06
N PRO A 181 11.53 -6.97 -10.20
CA PRO A 181 11.76 -7.91 -11.29
C PRO A 181 12.38 -9.25 -10.87
N PRO A 182 13.38 -9.30 -9.95
CA PRO A 182 13.91 -10.57 -9.47
C PRO A 182 12.88 -11.40 -8.69
N ALA A 183 12.01 -10.74 -7.92
CA ALA A 183 10.94 -11.41 -7.17
C ALA A 183 9.88 -11.97 -8.12
N ALA A 184 9.46 -11.19 -9.12
CA ALA A 184 8.50 -11.62 -10.12
C ALA A 184 8.97 -12.89 -10.85
N ARG A 185 10.21 -12.90 -11.34
CA ARG A 185 10.80 -14.08 -12.01
C ARG A 185 10.81 -15.31 -11.11
N LYS A 186 11.29 -15.18 -9.86
CA LYS A 186 11.35 -16.31 -8.91
C LYS A 186 9.99 -16.85 -8.52
N LEU A 187 8.99 -15.99 -8.44
CA LEU A 187 7.62 -16.36 -8.12
C LEU A 187 6.79 -16.78 -9.34
N GLY A 188 7.41 -16.84 -10.53
CA GLY A 188 6.76 -17.25 -11.77
C GLY A 188 5.70 -16.25 -12.28
N TRP A 189 5.73 -15.00 -11.84
CA TRP A 189 4.89 -13.93 -12.38
C TRP A 189 5.48 -13.45 -13.68
N ARG A 190 4.74 -13.71 -14.78
CA ARG A 190 5.08 -13.24 -16.13
C ARG A 190 4.06 -12.18 -16.52
N GLY A 191 4.50 -11.01 -16.89
CA GLY A 191 3.64 -9.90 -17.32
C GLY A 191 4.42 -8.93 -18.19
N ARG A 192 3.72 -8.02 -18.88
CA ARG A 192 4.35 -6.90 -19.54
C ARG A 192 5.10 -6.09 -18.47
N GLU A 193 6.42 -6.04 -18.57
CA GLU A 193 7.21 -5.03 -17.90
C GLU A 193 6.80 -3.68 -18.48
N GLU A 194 5.87 -3.00 -17.84
CA GLU A 194 5.67 -1.59 -18.07
C GLU A 194 6.87 -0.91 -17.40
N ALA A 195 7.87 -0.60 -18.21
CA ALA A 195 9.01 0.20 -17.79
C ALA A 195 8.47 1.56 -17.35
N GLY A 196 8.31 1.72 -16.03
CA GLY A 196 8.04 3.02 -15.43
C GLY A 196 9.35 3.76 -15.31
N SER A 197 9.65 4.69 -16.20
CA SER A 197 10.75 5.63 -16.02
C SER A 197 10.39 6.58 -14.88
N SER A 198 10.77 6.26 -13.66
CA SER A 198 10.82 7.25 -12.58
C SER A 198 12.26 7.70 -12.38
N SER A 199 12.47 9.00 -12.38
CA SER A 199 13.75 9.66 -12.07
C SER A 199 14.19 9.49 -10.60
N SER A 200 13.46 8.71 -9.79
CA SER A 200 13.82 8.40 -8.42
C SER A 200 14.58 7.07 -8.36
N GLN A 201 15.69 7.04 -7.62
CA GLN A 201 16.54 5.86 -7.33
C GLN A 201 15.82 4.71 -6.59
N LEU A 202 14.48 4.66 -6.59
CA LEU A 202 13.69 3.54 -6.12
C LEU A 202 13.70 2.46 -7.21
N ARG A 203 14.10 1.24 -6.84
CA ARG A 203 14.08 0.06 -7.73
C ARG A 203 12.69 -0.04 -8.37
N GLU A 204 12.66 0.05 -9.70
CA GLU A 204 11.43 -0.10 -10.46
C GLU A 204 10.76 -1.43 -10.16
N LYS A 205 9.49 -1.37 -9.80
CA LYS A 205 8.67 -2.57 -9.60
C LYS A 205 7.84 -2.82 -10.85
N SER A 206 7.89 -4.06 -11.33
CA SER A 206 6.99 -4.52 -12.38
C SER A 206 5.56 -4.59 -11.84
N LYS A 207 4.61 -4.16 -12.65
CA LYS A 207 3.18 -4.15 -12.31
C LYS A 207 2.50 -5.33 -12.99
N PHE A 208 1.71 -6.07 -12.22
CA PHE A 208 0.95 -7.22 -12.70
C PHE A 208 -0.54 -6.97 -12.46
N PRO A 209 -1.39 -7.00 -13.50
CA PRO A 209 -2.84 -6.94 -13.31
C PRO A 209 -3.29 -8.20 -12.55
N VAL A 210 -4.05 -7.99 -11.49
CA VAL A 210 -4.63 -9.06 -10.67
C VAL A 210 -6.06 -8.67 -10.35
N THR A 211 -6.99 -9.61 -10.48
CA THR A 211 -8.37 -9.38 -10.05
C THR A 211 -8.47 -9.56 -8.53
N PRO A 212 -8.78 -8.52 -7.76
CA PRO A 212 -9.01 -8.66 -6.34
C PRO A 212 -10.25 -9.49 -6.09
N HIS A 213 -10.30 -10.18 -4.96
CA HIS A 213 -11.54 -10.80 -4.48
C HIS A 213 -12.59 -9.69 -4.27
N GLY A 214 -13.76 -9.81 -4.92
CA GLY A 214 -14.72 -8.69 -5.07
C GLY A 214 -15.39 -8.22 -3.78
N GLU A 215 -15.40 -9.03 -2.71
CA GLU A 215 -16.11 -8.73 -1.48
C GLU A 215 -15.18 -8.44 -0.30
N PRO A 216 -15.59 -7.55 0.63
CA PRO A 216 -14.90 -7.36 1.90
C PRO A 216 -14.80 -8.67 2.68
N LYS A 217 -13.72 -8.85 3.42
CA LYS A 217 -13.52 -10.00 4.32
C LYS A 217 -13.21 -9.53 5.73
N ARG A 218 -13.78 -10.23 6.73
CA ARG A 218 -13.46 -9.99 8.13
C ARG A 218 -11.96 -10.13 8.35
N VAL A 219 -11.31 -9.16 8.97
CA VAL A 219 -9.89 -9.21 9.30
C VAL A 219 -9.69 -10.23 10.44
N ALA A 220 -9.06 -11.36 10.11
CA ALA A 220 -8.75 -12.40 11.09
C ALA A 220 -7.39 -12.18 11.74
N ARG A 221 -6.41 -11.71 10.97
CA ARG A 221 -5.01 -11.51 11.42
C ARG A 221 -4.35 -10.36 10.70
N ILE A 222 -3.45 -9.70 11.42
CA ILE A 222 -2.49 -8.75 10.84
C ILE A 222 -1.09 -9.21 11.25
N TYR A 223 -0.27 -9.59 10.28
CA TYR A 223 1.11 -9.98 10.50
C TYR A 223 2.07 -8.82 10.20
N LEU A 224 2.93 -8.50 11.15
CA LEU A 224 4.07 -7.61 10.95
C LEU A 224 5.25 -8.45 10.48
N LEU A 225 5.64 -8.26 9.23
CA LEU A 225 6.72 -9.04 8.64
C LEU A 225 8.09 -8.55 9.13
N GLU A 226 8.86 -9.47 9.66
CA GLU A 226 10.28 -9.29 10.01
C GLU A 226 11.10 -10.38 9.32
N ARG A 227 12.00 -9.96 8.44
CA ARG A 227 12.90 -10.88 7.74
C ARG A 227 14.11 -11.23 8.59
N ILE A 228 14.43 -12.51 8.68
CA ILE A 228 15.69 -12.98 9.24
C ILE A 228 16.74 -12.98 8.11
N PRO A 229 17.87 -12.27 8.24
CA PRO A 229 18.89 -12.23 7.21
C PRO A 229 19.41 -13.63 6.87
N SER A 230 19.51 -13.97 5.57
CA SER A 230 20.13 -15.22 5.15
C SER A 230 21.66 -15.14 5.27
N ARG A 231 22.33 -16.27 5.61
CA ARG A 231 23.79 -16.33 5.77
C ARG A 231 24.59 -15.95 4.50
N LYS A 232 24.01 -15.99 3.31
CA LYS A 232 24.70 -15.67 2.04
C LYS A 232 25.17 -14.20 1.95
N GLY A 233 24.65 -13.29 2.77
CA GLY A 233 25.07 -11.88 2.83
C GLY A 233 26.13 -11.56 3.88
N ARG A 234 26.51 -12.50 4.74
CA ARG A 234 27.43 -12.27 5.88
C ARG A 234 28.89 -12.62 5.64
N GLN A 235 29.32 -12.99 4.44
CA GLN A 235 30.71 -13.42 4.19
C GLN A 235 31.75 -12.28 4.14
N ARG A 236 31.42 -11.03 4.50
CA ARG A 236 32.37 -9.92 4.47
C ARG A 236 32.62 -9.14 5.77
N SER A 237 32.16 -9.61 6.92
CA SER A 237 32.61 -9.01 8.18
C SER A 237 32.63 -10.01 9.33
N ASN A 238 33.82 -10.29 9.78
CA ASN A 238 34.28 -10.83 11.06
C ASN A 238 33.57 -12.02 11.72
N LYS A 239 34.42 -13.01 12.00
CA LYS A 239 34.27 -14.10 12.96
C LYS A 239 33.74 -13.57 14.30
N SER A 240 32.49 -13.89 14.66
CA SER A 240 32.14 -14.13 16.05
C SER A 240 30.74 -14.71 16.21
N ARG A 241 30.70 -15.81 16.94
CA ARG A 241 29.61 -16.47 17.71
C ARG A 241 28.47 -17.16 16.97
N GLY A 242 28.35 -18.45 17.29
CA GLY A 242 27.34 -19.40 16.87
C GLY A 242 25.89 -18.87 16.87
N GLY A 243 25.37 -18.62 15.69
CA GLY A 243 23.95 -18.38 15.49
C GLY A 243 23.20 -19.71 15.63
N ASN A 244 22.35 -19.78 16.62
CA ASN A 244 21.55 -20.94 17.00
C ASN A 244 20.69 -21.39 15.81
N ILE A 245 20.60 -22.68 15.56
CA ILE A 245 19.78 -23.31 14.47
C ILE A 245 18.30 -22.95 14.61
N GLN A 246 17.83 -22.56 15.80
CA GLN A 246 16.46 -22.08 16.09
C GLN A 246 16.09 -20.80 15.34
N ASP A 247 17.05 -19.96 14.90
CA ASP A 247 16.80 -18.72 14.16
C ASP A 247 16.30 -18.93 12.71
N ARG A 248 16.20 -20.17 12.23
CA ARG A 248 15.77 -20.48 10.85
C ARG A 248 14.33 -20.91 10.72
N ARG A 249 13.59 -21.04 11.80
CA ARG A 249 12.19 -21.46 11.77
C ARG A 249 11.27 -20.26 11.58
N VAL A 250 10.13 -20.50 10.95
CA VAL A 250 9.02 -19.55 10.93
C VAL A 250 8.52 -19.39 12.35
N GLN A 251 8.41 -18.16 12.82
CA GLN A 251 7.96 -17.84 14.16
C GLN A 251 6.80 -16.83 14.08
N ILE A 252 5.71 -17.15 14.76
CA ILE A 252 4.58 -16.25 14.96
C ILE A 252 4.50 -15.90 16.44
N GLN A 253 4.56 -14.61 16.75
CA GLN A 253 4.44 -14.10 18.11
C GLN A 253 3.31 -13.08 18.18
N ARG A 254 2.30 -13.34 18.98
CA ARG A 254 1.21 -12.39 19.23
C ARG A 254 1.75 -11.17 19.99
N LEU A 255 1.35 -9.99 19.55
CA LEU A 255 1.69 -8.73 20.21
C LEU A 255 0.63 -8.35 21.25
N GLY A 256 1.07 -7.77 22.35
CA GLY A 256 0.16 -7.13 23.28
C GLY A 256 -0.50 -5.87 22.68
N PRO A 257 -1.65 -5.43 23.23
CA PRO A 257 -2.45 -4.34 22.64
C PRO A 257 -1.66 -3.04 22.39
N ARG A 258 -0.78 -2.65 23.30
CA ARG A 258 0.07 -1.45 23.15
C ARG A 258 1.05 -1.57 21.98
N GLN A 259 1.67 -2.74 21.83
CA GLN A 259 2.61 -2.99 20.72
C GLN A 259 1.87 -3.06 19.38
N ALA A 260 0.71 -3.72 19.35
CA ALA A 260 -0.17 -3.80 18.19
C ALA A 260 -0.61 -2.40 17.72
N PHE A 261 -1.08 -1.57 18.63
CA PHE A 261 -1.49 -0.20 18.33
C PHE A 261 -0.35 0.64 17.74
N ARG A 262 0.85 0.60 18.36
CA ARG A 262 2.04 1.31 17.83
C ARG A 262 2.44 0.82 16.44
N ALA A 263 2.31 -0.47 16.19
CA ALA A 263 2.63 -1.05 14.90
C ALA A 263 1.64 -0.63 13.80
N LEU A 264 0.36 -0.57 14.11
CA LEU A 264 -0.67 -0.07 13.21
C LEU A 264 -0.43 1.40 12.84
N LEU A 265 -0.10 2.25 13.82
CA LEU A 265 0.25 3.65 13.58
C LEU A 265 1.44 3.79 12.61
N LYS A 266 2.48 2.97 12.78
CA LYS A 266 3.64 2.94 11.87
C LYS A 266 3.32 2.42 10.48
N SER A 267 2.23 1.69 10.33
CA SER A 267 1.76 1.13 9.06
C SER A 267 0.64 1.97 8.43
N THR A 268 0.41 3.17 8.88
CA THR A 268 -0.56 4.10 8.29
C THR A 268 -0.10 4.54 6.90
N ARG A 269 -1.01 4.54 5.92
CA ARG A 269 -0.78 5.09 4.57
C ARG A 269 -1.26 6.54 4.46
N ASN A 270 -1.41 7.23 5.56
CA ASN A 270 -1.90 8.59 5.55
C ASN A 270 -0.91 9.52 6.22
N ASP A 271 -0.07 10.06 5.40
CA ASP A 271 0.87 11.08 5.82
C ASP A 271 0.32 12.51 5.65
N SER A 272 -0.95 12.69 5.24
CA SER A 272 -1.33 13.95 4.60
C SER A 272 -2.61 14.60 5.11
N LEU A 273 -3.46 13.91 5.88
CA LEU A 273 -4.73 14.44 6.37
C LEU A 273 -4.80 14.32 7.90
N ASP A 274 -4.32 15.32 8.61
CA ASP A 274 -4.19 15.33 10.08
C ASP A 274 -5.26 16.17 10.76
N THR A 275 -6.51 16.16 10.25
CA THR A 275 -7.60 16.84 10.96
C THR A 275 -7.95 16.11 12.27
N PRO A 276 -8.29 16.84 13.36
CA PRO A 276 -8.60 16.22 14.66
C PRO A 276 -9.68 15.14 14.58
N ALA A 277 -10.71 15.37 13.77
CA ALA A 277 -11.80 14.40 13.58
C ALA A 277 -11.31 13.10 12.93
N ARG A 278 -10.46 13.21 11.90
CA ARG A 278 -9.87 12.06 11.24
C ARG A 278 -8.91 11.31 12.15
N LEU A 279 -8.01 11.98 12.82
CA LEU A 279 -7.08 11.37 13.77
C LEU A 279 -7.84 10.62 14.87
N ARG A 280 -8.92 11.19 15.38
CA ARG A 280 -9.79 10.55 16.38
C ARG A 280 -10.40 9.25 15.86
N ARG A 281 -10.91 9.24 14.62
CA ARG A 281 -11.45 8.01 13.97
C ARG A 281 -10.35 6.96 13.83
N GLN A 282 -9.16 7.33 13.38
CA GLN A 282 -8.02 6.40 13.23
C GLN A 282 -7.61 5.80 14.57
N MET A 283 -7.45 6.63 15.62
CA MET A 283 -7.08 6.16 16.96
C MET A 283 -8.12 5.18 17.51
N ASN A 284 -9.41 5.48 17.35
CA ASN A 284 -10.49 4.59 17.78
C ASN A 284 -10.46 3.25 17.04
N LEU A 285 -10.31 3.27 15.72
CA LEU A 285 -10.22 2.05 14.91
C LEU A 285 -8.99 1.22 15.29
N PHE A 286 -7.82 1.84 15.40
CA PHE A 286 -6.58 1.10 15.74
C PHE A 286 -6.58 0.58 17.18
N ALA A 287 -7.16 1.32 18.11
CA ALA A 287 -7.38 0.83 19.48
C ALA A 287 -8.36 -0.36 19.51
N HIS A 288 -9.40 -0.33 18.67
CA HIS A 288 -10.32 -1.44 18.53
C HIS A 288 -9.62 -2.67 17.92
N ILE A 289 -8.90 -2.50 16.80
CA ILE A 289 -8.12 -3.58 16.17
C ILE A 289 -7.14 -4.19 17.17
N ALA A 290 -6.39 -3.36 17.89
CA ALA A 290 -5.38 -3.84 18.83
C ALA A 290 -5.97 -4.70 19.96
N ARG A 291 -7.26 -4.55 20.28
CA ARG A 291 -7.96 -5.34 21.30
C ARG A 291 -8.68 -6.57 20.74
N THR A 292 -9.20 -6.49 19.54
CA THR A 292 -10.14 -7.50 18.98
C THR A 292 -9.58 -8.34 17.85
N VAL A 293 -8.57 -7.83 17.13
CA VAL A 293 -7.92 -8.56 16.05
C VAL A 293 -6.50 -8.94 16.49
N PRO A 294 -6.13 -10.22 16.46
CA PRO A 294 -4.76 -10.61 16.76
C PRO A 294 -3.77 -9.98 15.76
N VAL A 295 -2.87 -9.16 16.29
CA VAL A 295 -1.73 -8.60 15.55
C VAL A 295 -0.50 -9.38 15.99
N CYS A 296 0.19 -10.00 15.04
CA CYS A 296 1.30 -10.89 15.31
C CYS A 296 2.57 -10.42 14.59
N ARG A 297 3.73 -10.66 15.18
CA ARG A 297 5.00 -10.60 14.48
C ARG A 297 5.23 -11.91 13.78
N LEU A 298 5.50 -11.87 12.46
CA LEU A 298 5.86 -13.05 11.65
C LEU A 298 7.30 -12.91 11.22
N ARG A 299 8.16 -13.77 11.77
CA ARG A 299 9.59 -13.85 11.46
C ARG A 299 9.87 -15.08 10.62
N TYR A 300 10.56 -14.92 9.51
CA TYR A 300 10.91 -16.03 8.62
C TYR A 300 12.19 -15.72 7.83
N PRO A 301 12.92 -16.76 7.36
CA PRO A 301 14.11 -16.58 6.56
C PRO A 301 13.83 -15.80 5.28
N HIS A 302 14.76 -14.92 4.90
CA HIS A 302 14.67 -14.20 3.63
C HIS A 302 14.98 -15.13 2.44
N ASP A 303 14.19 -16.17 2.28
CA ASP A 303 14.30 -17.16 1.20
C ASP A 303 12.89 -17.55 0.71
N TYR A 304 12.74 -17.67 -0.61
CA TYR A 304 11.48 -18.13 -1.21
C TYR A 304 11.16 -19.59 -0.86
N GLY A 305 12.18 -20.41 -0.59
CA GLY A 305 12.00 -21.80 -0.10
C GLY A 305 11.34 -21.90 1.26
N ALA A 306 11.29 -20.81 2.04
CA ALA A 306 10.61 -20.78 3.33
C ALA A 306 9.08 -20.51 3.20
N LEU A 307 8.59 -20.07 2.04
CA LEU A 307 7.20 -19.66 1.87
C LEU A 307 6.16 -20.78 2.10
N PRO A 308 6.40 -22.06 1.73
CA PRO A 308 5.51 -23.15 2.11
C PRO A 308 5.32 -23.27 3.62
N ALA A 309 6.42 -23.24 4.38
CA ALA A 309 6.37 -23.27 5.84
C ALA A 309 5.69 -22.03 6.45
N VAL A 310 5.81 -20.87 5.80
CA VAL A 310 5.09 -19.66 6.20
C VAL A 310 3.57 -19.84 6.03
N LEU A 311 3.12 -20.40 4.91
CA LEU A 311 1.69 -20.68 4.68
C LEU A 311 1.16 -21.66 5.73
N GLU A 312 1.88 -22.75 5.96
CA GLU A 312 1.49 -23.76 6.96
C GLU A 312 1.37 -23.13 8.36
N ALA A 313 2.35 -22.35 8.78
CA ALA A 313 2.33 -21.65 10.06
C ALA A 313 1.14 -20.67 10.17
N ILE A 314 0.83 -19.93 9.10
CA ILE A 314 -0.33 -19.04 9.04
C ILE A 314 -1.64 -19.84 9.17
N GLN A 315 -1.76 -20.96 8.44
CA GLN A 315 -2.96 -21.80 8.49
C GLN A 315 -3.16 -22.42 9.89
N GLN A 316 -2.08 -22.86 10.53
CA GLN A 316 -2.13 -23.35 11.91
C GLN A 316 -2.56 -22.24 12.90
N ASP A 317 -1.96 -21.03 12.81
CA ASP A 317 -2.32 -19.90 13.65
C ASP A 317 -3.78 -19.44 13.44
N LEU A 318 -4.32 -19.56 12.24
CA LEU A 318 -5.73 -19.24 11.95
C LEU A 318 -6.72 -20.25 12.52
N LYS A 319 -6.33 -21.50 12.77
CA LYS A 319 -7.16 -22.54 13.38
C LYS A 319 -7.28 -22.40 14.90
N LEU A 320 -6.35 -21.68 15.54
CA LEU A 320 -6.33 -21.46 16.97
C LEU A 320 -7.30 -20.35 17.44
N CYS A 321 -8.25 -19.92 16.59
CA CYS A 321 -9.21 -18.84 16.90
C CYS A 321 -10.63 -19.21 16.59
#